data_dc8df2c7292f6955b4ea6ea80e0a611e
#
_entry.id   dc8df2c7292f6955b4ea6ea80e0a611e
#
_cell.length_a   1.000
_cell.length_b   1.000
_cell.length_c   1.000
_cell.angle_alpha   90.00
_cell.angle_beta   90.00
_cell.angle_gamma   90.00
#
_symmetry.space_group_name_H-M   'P 1'
#
loop_
_entity.id
_entity.type
_entity.pdbx_description
1 polymer ?
#
loop_
_entity_poly.entity_id
_entity_poly.type
_entity_poly.pdbx_seq_one_letter_code
_entity_poly.pdbx_strand_id
1 'polypeptide(L)'
;MRSETTKAMVELKGVSVAFGEQYALRRVNLKVEAGEFVFLVGATGAGKSTLFKLLYGALRPTEGEVWVLGQPVHRLKPRELPYLRRRMGIIPQNYPLLSHKTVWENIAYGLRAIGYSEQAVRQRVAQMLALVGLNEQARQYPHQLSGGEAQRAAIARALANNPPMLIADEPTANLDPDTSWEIIELLLRINLRGTTVIVSTHNRTIVDRACQRVVAIDRGQIISDVPRGGYPIELERLYPSVAL
;
A
#
# COMPACT_ATOMS: atom_id res chain seq x y z
N MET A 1 29.13 -3.92 -19.84
CA MET A 1 28.06 -4.14 -18.85
C MET A 1 27.07 -2.98 -18.98
N ARG A 2 25.89 -3.21 -19.57
CA ARG A 2 24.82 -2.22 -19.58
C ARG A 2 24.26 -2.19 -18.17
N SER A 3 24.30 -1.06 -17.47
CA SER A 3 23.57 -0.85 -16.22
C SER A 3 22.10 -1.04 -16.56
N GLU A 4 21.49 -2.11 -16.10
CA GLU A 4 20.03 -2.23 -16.07
C GLU A 4 19.53 -1.08 -15.19
N THR A 5 19.03 -0.04 -15.85
CA THR A 5 18.39 1.08 -15.16
C THR A 5 17.13 0.50 -14.54
N THR A 6 17.17 0.19 -13.24
CA THR A 6 16.03 -0.32 -12.49
C THR A 6 14.88 0.66 -12.71
N LYS A 7 13.76 0.16 -13.22
CA LYS A 7 12.65 1.01 -13.64
C LYS A 7 11.92 1.51 -12.39
N ALA A 8 11.91 2.82 -12.17
CA ALA A 8 11.18 3.43 -11.06
C ALA A 8 9.70 3.04 -11.11
N MET A 9 9.18 2.52 -10.01
CA MET A 9 7.76 2.20 -9.82
C MET A 9 6.97 3.42 -9.39
N VAL A 10 7.61 4.27 -8.58
CA VAL A 10 7.10 5.58 -8.15
C VAL A 10 8.19 6.62 -8.30
N GLU A 11 7.86 7.78 -8.81
CA GLU A 11 8.73 8.94 -8.82
C GLU A 11 7.91 10.21 -8.56
N LEU A 12 8.23 10.91 -7.47
CA LEU A 12 7.67 12.21 -7.10
C LEU A 12 8.75 13.27 -7.26
N LYS A 13 8.46 14.34 -8.00
CA LYS A 13 9.40 15.45 -8.27
C LYS A 13 8.79 16.76 -7.78
N GLY A 14 9.29 17.28 -6.66
CA GLY A 14 8.86 18.56 -6.10
C GLY A 14 7.38 18.65 -5.80
N VAL A 15 6.76 17.54 -5.38
CA VAL A 15 5.31 17.43 -5.26
C VAL A 15 4.79 18.19 -4.05
N SER A 16 3.83 19.09 -4.28
CA SER A 16 3.08 19.79 -3.23
C SER A 16 1.58 19.51 -3.37
N VAL A 17 0.89 19.43 -2.24
CA VAL A 17 -0.58 19.36 -2.15
C VAL A 17 -1.04 20.34 -1.12
N ALA A 18 -1.86 21.31 -1.54
CA ALA A 18 -2.46 22.30 -0.66
C ALA A 18 -3.99 22.15 -0.62
N PHE A 19 -4.58 22.35 0.56
CA PHE A 19 -6.00 22.48 0.81
C PHE A 19 -6.26 23.88 1.37
N GLY A 20 -6.66 24.81 0.52
CA GLY A 20 -6.68 26.24 0.85
C GLY A 20 -5.26 26.73 1.13
N GLU A 21 -5.03 27.34 2.29
CA GLU A 21 -3.71 27.85 2.71
C GLU A 21 -2.82 26.78 3.38
N GLN A 22 -3.35 25.59 3.66
CA GLN A 22 -2.62 24.55 4.36
C GLN A 22 -2.02 23.53 3.39
N TYR A 23 -0.71 23.29 3.52
CA TYR A 23 -0.01 22.25 2.79
C TYR A 23 -0.10 20.91 3.50
N ALA A 24 -0.68 19.91 2.84
CA ALA A 24 -0.62 18.52 3.29
C ALA A 24 0.67 17.82 2.84
N LEU A 25 1.24 18.25 1.69
CA LEU A 25 2.57 17.86 1.21
C LEU A 25 3.28 19.09 0.67
N ARG A 26 4.60 19.19 0.91
CA ARG A 26 5.40 20.35 0.49
C ARG A 26 6.71 19.89 -0.14
N ARG A 27 6.86 20.11 -1.45
CA ARG A 27 8.05 19.83 -2.27
C ARG A 27 8.63 18.43 -2.05
N VAL A 28 7.77 17.41 -1.95
CA VAL A 28 8.15 16.01 -1.74
C VAL A 28 8.86 15.47 -2.96
N ASN A 29 10.06 14.90 -2.75
CA ASN A 29 10.79 14.10 -3.72
C ASN A 29 10.91 12.68 -3.18
N LEU A 30 10.51 11.68 -3.96
CA LEU A 30 10.59 10.27 -3.58
C LEU A 30 10.74 9.42 -4.83
N LYS A 31 11.66 8.47 -4.79
CA LYS A 31 11.80 7.46 -5.84
C LYS A 31 11.73 6.07 -5.21
N VAL A 32 10.87 5.20 -5.74
CA VAL A 32 10.76 3.80 -5.33
C VAL A 32 11.01 2.94 -6.54
N GLU A 33 11.99 2.04 -6.44
CA GLU A 33 12.38 1.12 -7.49
C GLU A 33 11.52 -0.16 -7.49
N ALA A 34 11.56 -0.90 -8.59
CA ALA A 34 10.88 -2.18 -8.68
C ALA A 34 11.44 -3.20 -7.67
N GLY A 35 10.54 -3.91 -6.98
CA GLY A 35 10.91 -4.93 -6.00
C GLY A 35 11.26 -4.39 -4.60
N GLU A 36 11.28 -3.08 -4.38
CA GLU A 36 11.50 -2.54 -3.04
C GLU A 36 10.32 -2.81 -2.10
N PHE A 37 10.65 -2.98 -0.82
CA PHE A 37 9.71 -2.86 0.29
C PHE A 37 10.02 -1.55 1.04
N VAL A 38 9.02 -0.67 1.12
CA VAL A 38 9.19 0.66 1.71
C VAL A 38 8.16 0.88 2.81
N PHE A 39 8.62 1.22 4.01
CA PHE A 39 7.78 1.80 5.04
C PHE A 39 7.70 3.32 4.89
N LEU A 40 6.50 3.87 4.85
CA LEU A 40 6.23 5.28 4.95
C LEU A 40 5.76 5.57 6.39
N VAL A 41 6.62 6.17 7.20
CA VAL A 41 6.35 6.41 8.62
C VAL A 41 6.14 7.89 8.93
N GLY A 42 5.43 8.18 10.00
CA GLY A 42 5.15 9.55 10.44
C GLY A 42 3.92 9.60 11.33
N ALA A 43 3.75 10.69 12.06
CA ALA A 43 2.61 10.91 12.93
C ALA A 43 1.28 10.93 12.14
N THR A 44 0.16 10.80 12.86
CA THR A 44 -1.17 11.04 12.28
C THR A 44 -1.24 12.46 11.73
N GLY A 45 -1.73 12.62 10.51
CA GLY A 45 -1.78 13.93 9.84
C GLY A 45 -0.46 14.36 9.15
N ALA A 46 0.63 13.59 9.22
CA ALA A 46 1.91 13.95 8.60
C ALA A 46 1.88 14.00 7.06
N GLY A 47 0.84 13.46 6.40
CA GLY A 47 0.69 13.48 4.94
C GLY A 47 0.74 12.10 4.27
N LYS A 48 0.90 10.98 5.01
CA LYS A 48 1.02 9.61 4.48
C LYS A 48 -0.13 9.23 3.54
N SER A 49 -1.37 9.33 4.01
CA SER A 49 -2.56 8.99 3.21
C SER A 49 -2.77 9.96 2.03
N THR A 50 -2.34 11.22 2.16
CA THR A 50 -2.35 12.19 1.05
C THR A 50 -1.37 11.77 -0.04
N LEU A 51 -0.15 11.34 0.34
CA LEU A 51 0.83 10.80 -0.59
C LEU A 51 0.27 9.58 -1.32
N PHE A 52 -0.34 8.63 -0.61
CA PHE A 52 -0.95 7.45 -1.24
C PHE A 52 -2.07 7.83 -2.22
N LYS A 53 -2.94 8.78 -1.85
CA LYS A 53 -4.02 9.28 -2.74
C LYS A 53 -3.49 9.87 -4.05
N LEU A 54 -2.30 10.48 -4.03
CA LEU A 54 -1.62 10.90 -5.26
C LEU A 54 -1.18 9.72 -6.12
N LEU A 55 -0.61 8.66 -5.51
CA LEU A 55 -0.07 7.51 -6.25
C LEU A 55 -1.14 6.79 -7.06
N TYR A 56 -2.36 6.64 -6.53
CA TYR A 56 -3.45 6.02 -7.28
C TYR A 56 -4.42 7.03 -7.92
N GLY A 57 -4.04 8.32 -7.98
CA GLY A 57 -4.77 9.35 -8.68
C GLY A 57 -6.13 9.70 -8.07
N ALA A 58 -6.32 9.54 -6.75
CA ALA A 58 -7.49 10.06 -6.05
C ALA A 58 -7.36 11.56 -5.73
N LEU A 59 -6.12 12.06 -5.69
CA LEU A 59 -5.79 13.48 -5.60
C LEU A 59 -4.85 13.86 -6.75
N ARG A 60 -4.89 15.14 -7.12
CA ARG A 60 -3.89 15.74 -8.00
C ARG A 60 -2.95 16.60 -7.18
N PRO A 61 -1.67 16.65 -7.52
CA PRO A 61 -0.76 17.60 -6.91
C PRO A 61 -1.14 19.04 -7.29
N THR A 62 -0.90 19.98 -6.38
CA THR A 62 -0.97 21.42 -6.67
C THR A 62 0.23 21.84 -7.50
N GLU A 63 1.40 21.26 -7.19
CA GLU A 63 2.67 21.49 -7.89
C GLU A 63 3.47 20.19 -8.01
N GLY A 64 4.39 20.15 -8.97
CA GLY A 64 5.28 19.01 -9.18
C GLY A 64 4.69 17.90 -10.03
N GLU A 65 5.43 16.80 -10.13
CA GLU A 65 5.11 15.67 -11.00
C GLU A 65 5.00 14.37 -10.21
N VAL A 66 3.98 13.57 -10.52
CA VAL A 66 3.74 12.24 -9.96
C VAL A 66 3.79 11.22 -11.08
N TRP A 67 4.73 10.29 -11.00
CA TRP A 67 4.89 9.18 -11.93
C TRP A 67 4.70 7.86 -11.20
N VAL A 68 3.84 6.99 -11.71
CA VAL A 68 3.58 5.67 -11.14
C VAL A 68 3.47 4.64 -12.26
N LEU A 69 4.21 3.53 -12.16
CA LEU A 69 4.28 2.49 -13.19
C LEU A 69 4.62 3.06 -14.59
N GLY A 70 5.43 4.13 -14.61
CA GLY A 70 5.81 4.85 -15.84
C GLY A 70 4.71 5.74 -16.43
N GLN A 71 3.61 5.99 -15.70
CA GLN A 71 2.50 6.85 -16.11
C GLN A 71 2.54 8.20 -15.38
N PRO A 72 2.37 9.35 -16.07
CA PRO A 72 2.30 10.66 -15.45
C PRO A 72 0.92 10.89 -14.81
N VAL A 73 0.72 10.41 -13.57
CA VAL A 73 -0.58 10.37 -12.88
C VAL A 73 -1.22 11.76 -12.80
N HIS A 74 -0.41 12.80 -12.62
CA HIS A 74 -0.85 14.20 -12.55
C HIS A 74 -1.50 14.70 -13.88
N ARG A 75 -1.23 14.02 -15.01
CA ARG A 75 -1.79 14.36 -16.34
C ARG A 75 -2.91 13.44 -16.79
N LEU A 76 -3.12 12.29 -16.12
CA LEU A 76 -4.14 11.32 -16.53
C LEU A 76 -5.55 11.93 -16.44
N LYS A 77 -6.36 11.67 -17.46
CA LYS A 77 -7.78 12.01 -17.46
C LYS A 77 -8.56 11.06 -16.53
N PRO A 78 -9.72 11.46 -15.99
CA PRO A 78 -10.51 10.58 -15.11
C PRO A 78 -10.83 9.20 -15.71
N ARG A 79 -11.04 9.11 -17.02
CA ARG A 79 -11.30 7.86 -17.75
C ARG A 79 -10.07 6.93 -17.86
N GLU A 80 -8.85 7.44 -17.61
CA GLU A 80 -7.59 6.70 -17.71
C GLU A 80 -7.17 6.11 -16.35
N LEU A 81 -7.61 6.74 -15.26
CA LEU A 81 -7.28 6.30 -13.89
C LEU A 81 -7.68 4.85 -13.58
N PRO A 82 -8.85 4.30 -14.05
CA PRO A 82 -9.17 2.90 -13.84
C PRO A 82 -8.13 1.94 -14.41
N TYR A 83 -7.51 2.26 -15.55
CA TYR A 83 -6.47 1.42 -16.16
C TYR A 83 -5.18 1.41 -15.33
N LEU A 84 -4.79 2.54 -14.75
CA LEU A 84 -3.69 2.61 -13.80
C LEU A 84 -4.01 1.78 -12.55
N ARG A 85 -5.18 2.00 -11.93
CA ARG A 85 -5.57 1.34 -10.67
C ARG A 85 -5.70 -0.17 -10.82
N ARG A 86 -6.08 -0.70 -11.98
CA ARG A 86 -6.10 -2.15 -12.27
C ARG A 86 -4.72 -2.79 -12.20
N ARG A 87 -3.64 -2.00 -12.35
CA ARG A 87 -2.25 -2.45 -12.27
C ARG A 87 -1.66 -2.29 -10.87
N MET A 88 -2.46 -1.90 -9.89
CA MET A 88 -2.04 -1.65 -8.52
C MET A 88 -2.91 -2.46 -7.56
N GLY A 89 -2.29 -3.05 -6.54
CA GLY A 89 -2.98 -3.47 -5.34
C GLY A 89 -3.11 -2.28 -4.39
N ILE A 90 -4.31 -1.98 -3.92
CA ILE A 90 -4.54 -0.85 -3.02
C ILE A 90 -5.32 -1.35 -1.82
N ILE A 91 -4.77 -1.13 -0.63
CA ILE A 91 -5.39 -1.44 0.66
C ILE A 91 -5.44 -0.13 1.46
N PRO A 92 -6.53 0.66 1.38
CA PRO A 92 -6.71 1.86 2.19
C PRO A 92 -7.03 1.51 3.65
N GLN A 93 -6.78 2.44 4.56
CA GLN A 93 -6.92 2.27 6.01
C GLN A 93 -8.28 1.71 6.47
N ASN A 94 -9.37 2.17 5.86
CA ASN A 94 -10.75 1.72 6.19
C ASN A 94 -11.38 1.04 4.97
N TYR A 95 -10.76 -0.04 4.50
CA TYR A 95 -11.25 -0.68 3.29
C TYR A 95 -12.24 -1.81 3.60
N PRO A 96 -13.54 -1.56 3.55
CA PRO A 96 -14.51 -2.61 3.82
C PRO A 96 -14.48 -3.64 2.68
N LEU A 97 -14.46 -4.91 3.07
CA LEU A 97 -14.91 -5.97 2.17
C LEU A 97 -16.37 -5.70 1.80
N LEU A 98 -16.79 -6.17 0.65
CA LEU A 98 -18.19 -6.11 0.24
C LEU A 98 -19.02 -6.97 1.20
N SER A 99 -19.78 -6.36 2.09
CA SER A 99 -20.43 -7.02 3.23
C SER A 99 -21.45 -8.11 2.84
N HIS A 100 -22.05 -7.95 1.64
CA HIS A 100 -23.03 -8.86 1.05
C HIS A 100 -22.40 -9.95 0.16
N LYS A 101 -21.07 -10.07 0.17
CA LYS A 101 -20.30 -11.05 -0.60
C LYS A 101 -19.41 -11.87 0.31
N THR A 102 -19.27 -13.16 0.00
CA THR A 102 -18.32 -14.05 0.68
C THR A 102 -16.88 -13.61 0.43
N VAL A 103 -15.92 -14.16 1.18
CA VAL A 103 -14.48 -13.96 0.97
C VAL A 103 -14.11 -14.31 -0.50
N TRP A 104 -14.58 -15.47 -0.96
CA TRP A 104 -14.35 -15.91 -2.34
C TRP A 104 -14.84 -14.89 -3.37
N GLU A 105 -16.07 -14.42 -3.19
CA GLU A 105 -16.70 -13.44 -4.10
C GLU A 105 -16.02 -12.07 -4.02
N ASN A 106 -15.54 -11.65 -2.85
CA ASN A 106 -14.76 -10.44 -2.69
C ASN A 106 -13.48 -10.47 -3.54
N ILE A 107 -12.76 -11.60 -3.52
CA ILE A 107 -11.54 -11.76 -4.32
C ILE A 107 -11.89 -11.85 -5.82
N ALA A 108 -12.95 -12.58 -6.16
CA ALA A 108 -13.40 -12.77 -7.55
C ALA A 108 -13.92 -11.46 -8.19
N TYR A 109 -14.46 -10.55 -7.40
CA TYR A 109 -15.15 -9.34 -7.89
C TYR A 109 -14.31 -8.51 -8.87
N GLY A 110 -13.08 -8.19 -8.47
CA GLY A 110 -12.17 -7.40 -9.30
C GLY A 110 -11.81 -8.10 -10.62
N LEU A 111 -11.58 -9.42 -10.57
CA LEU A 111 -11.21 -10.23 -11.76
C LEU A 111 -12.35 -10.28 -12.77
N ARG A 112 -13.60 -10.49 -12.30
CA ARG A 112 -14.80 -10.46 -13.15
C ARG A 112 -15.01 -9.09 -13.78
N ALA A 113 -14.83 -8.00 -13.02
CA ALA A 113 -14.99 -6.63 -13.50
C ALA A 113 -14.03 -6.26 -14.63
N ILE A 114 -12.89 -6.96 -14.75
CA ILE A 114 -11.90 -6.74 -15.82
C ILE A 114 -11.93 -7.81 -16.90
N GLY A 115 -12.92 -8.73 -16.87
CA GLY A 115 -13.22 -9.65 -17.95
C GLY A 115 -12.48 -10.99 -17.91
N TYR A 116 -11.98 -11.43 -16.74
CA TYR A 116 -11.45 -12.80 -16.64
C TYR A 116 -12.54 -13.85 -16.85
N SER A 117 -12.19 -14.96 -17.51
CA SER A 117 -13.10 -16.11 -17.63
C SER A 117 -13.35 -16.74 -16.26
N GLU A 118 -14.52 -17.36 -16.05
CA GLU A 118 -14.85 -17.99 -14.76
C GLU A 118 -13.85 -19.10 -14.36
N GLN A 119 -13.25 -19.79 -15.32
CA GLN A 119 -12.19 -20.76 -15.06
C GLN A 119 -10.95 -20.08 -14.49
N ALA A 120 -10.50 -18.98 -15.11
CA ALA A 120 -9.36 -18.19 -14.62
C ALA A 120 -9.66 -17.56 -13.26
N VAL A 121 -10.88 -17.07 -13.03
CA VAL A 121 -11.33 -16.54 -11.74
C VAL A 121 -11.21 -17.61 -10.65
N ARG A 122 -11.77 -18.81 -10.87
CA ARG A 122 -11.71 -19.92 -9.90
C ARG A 122 -10.27 -20.28 -9.53
N GLN A 123 -9.42 -20.46 -10.54
CA GLN A 123 -8.01 -20.78 -10.34
C GLN A 123 -7.28 -19.68 -9.55
N ARG A 124 -7.50 -18.41 -9.92
CA ARG A 124 -6.82 -17.30 -9.27
C ARG A 124 -7.29 -17.06 -7.85
N VAL A 125 -8.60 -17.18 -7.59
CA VAL A 125 -9.14 -17.05 -6.23
C VAL A 125 -8.59 -18.16 -5.33
N ALA A 126 -8.53 -19.42 -5.78
CA ALA A 126 -7.95 -20.52 -5.01
C ALA A 126 -6.47 -20.24 -4.66
N GLN A 127 -5.68 -19.71 -5.61
CA GLN A 127 -4.29 -19.31 -5.36
C GLN A 127 -4.19 -18.21 -4.29
N MET A 128 -5.10 -17.21 -4.34
CA MET A 128 -5.09 -16.12 -3.37
C MET A 128 -5.52 -16.58 -1.98
N LEU A 129 -6.55 -17.42 -1.88
CA LEU A 129 -6.99 -18.01 -0.61
C LEU A 129 -5.86 -18.83 0.05
N ALA A 130 -5.18 -19.66 -0.73
CA ALA A 130 -4.03 -20.42 -0.25
C ALA A 130 -2.86 -19.50 0.19
N LEU A 131 -2.58 -18.42 -0.57
CA LEU A 131 -1.53 -17.46 -0.24
C LEU A 131 -1.73 -16.80 1.12
N VAL A 132 -2.99 -16.44 1.44
CA VAL A 132 -3.34 -15.74 2.67
C VAL A 132 -3.86 -16.64 3.78
N GLY A 133 -3.94 -17.97 3.56
CA GLY A 133 -4.37 -18.95 4.56
C GLY A 133 -5.88 -18.88 4.90
N LEU A 134 -6.74 -18.58 3.92
CA LEU A 134 -8.20 -18.42 4.11
C LEU A 134 -9.04 -19.44 3.33
N ASN A 135 -8.51 -20.66 3.08
CA ASN A 135 -9.25 -21.70 2.35
C ASN A 135 -10.56 -22.07 3.03
N GLU A 136 -10.55 -22.21 4.37
CA GLU A 136 -11.72 -22.60 5.16
C GLU A 136 -12.74 -21.46 5.24
N GLN A 137 -12.29 -20.20 5.25
CA GLN A 137 -13.12 -19.01 5.32
C GLN A 137 -13.70 -18.58 3.96
N ALA A 138 -13.39 -19.28 2.88
CA ALA A 138 -13.76 -18.90 1.52
C ALA A 138 -15.26 -18.59 1.34
N ARG A 139 -16.13 -19.30 2.06
CA ARG A 139 -17.58 -19.14 2.01
C ARG A 139 -18.16 -18.23 3.08
N GLN A 140 -17.33 -17.74 4.01
CA GLN A 140 -17.76 -16.84 5.08
C GLN A 140 -17.95 -15.42 4.55
N TYR A 141 -18.86 -14.69 5.19
CA TYR A 141 -19.08 -13.27 4.94
C TYR A 141 -18.17 -12.42 5.84
N PRO A 142 -17.89 -11.15 5.49
CA PRO A 142 -17.01 -10.27 6.24
C PRO A 142 -17.32 -10.15 7.73
N HIS A 143 -18.59 -10.16 8.12
CA HIS A 143 -19.03 -10.06 9.51
C HIS A 143 -18.75 -11.33 10.35
N GLN A 144 -18.34 -12.43 9.72
CA GLN A 144 -17.98 -13.69 10.35
C GLN A 144 -16.47 -13.84 10.56
N LEU A 145 -15.68 -12.89 10.06
CA LEU A 145 -14.22 -12.92 10.10
C LEU A 145 -13.69 -12.17 11.32
N SER A 146 -12.58 -12.65 11.88
CA SER A 146 -11.74 -11.85 12.76
C SER A 146 -11.12 -10.66 12.00
N GLY A 147 -10.60 -9.66 12.71
CA GLY A 147 -9.93 -8.50 12.10
C GLY A 147 -8.75 -8.91 11.20
N GLY A 148 -7.93 -9.86 11.67
CA GLY A 148 -6.80 -10.38 10.89
C GLY A 148 -7.22 -11.15 9.64
N GLU A 149 -8.30 -11.97 9.73
CA GLU A 149 -8.85 -12.66 8.56
C GLU A 149 -9.45 -11.69 7.54
N ALA A 150 -10.18 -10.68 7.99
CA ALA A 150 -10.71 -9.63 7.12
C ALA A 150 -9.58 -8.87 6.41
N GLN A 151 -8.49 -8.57 7.12
CA GLN A 151 -7.31 -7.93 6.53
C GLN A 151 -6.61 -8.84 5.50
N ARG A 152 -6.43 -10.14 5.81
CA ARG A 152 -5.89 -11.11 4.85
C ARG A 152 -6.77 -11.23 3.61
N ALA A 153 -8.10 -11.20 3.76
CA ALA A 153 -9.03 -11.20 2.62
C ALA A 153 -8.92 -9.93 1.77
N ALA A 154 -8.73 -8.76 2.40
CA ALA A 154 -8.48 -7.50 1.68
C ALA A 154 -7.17 -7.53 0.90
N ILE A 155 -6.10 -8.09 1.48
CA ILE A 155 -4.82 -8.31 0.81
C ILE A 155 -5.00 -9.26 -0.40
N ALA A 156 -5.68 -10.39 -0.21
CA ALA A 156 -5.96 -11.34 -1.29
C ALA A 156 -6.72 -10.68 -2.46
N ARG A 157 -7.73 -9.86 -2.16
CA ARG A 157 -8.48 -9.11 -3.17
C ARG A 157 -7.60 -8.09 -3.91
N ALA A 158 -6.73 -7.38 -3.19
CA ALA A 158 -5.82 -6.41 -3.79
C ALA A 158 -4.78 -7.06 -4.72
N LEU A 159 -4.38 -8.31 -4.42
CA LEU A 159 -3.40 -9.08 -5.20
C LEU A 159 -4.02 -9.92 -6.32
N ALA A 160 -5.35 -10.02 -6.38
CA ALA A 160 -6.02 -10.94 -7.30
C ALA A 160 -5.59 -10.74 -8.77
N ASN A 161 -5.38 -9.52 -9.22
CA ASN A 161 -4.95 -9.18 -10.58
C ASN A 161 -3.41 -9.22 -10.78
N ASN A 162 -2.65 -9.81 -9.88
CA ASN A 162 -1.19 -9.89 -9.94
C ASN A 162 -0.50 -8.52 -10.18
N PRO A 163 -0.77 -7.52 -9.35
CA PRO A 163 -0.22 -6.18 -9.55
C PRO A 163 1.29 -6.16 -9.31
N PRO A 164 2.09 -5.41 -10.12
CA PRO A 164 3.51 -5.22 -9.86
C PRO A 164 3.81 -4.36 -8.63
N MET A 165 2.79 -3.67 -8.09
CA MET A 165 2.92 -2.81 -6.91
C MET A 165 1.70 -2.94 -6.01
N LEU A 166 1.94 -2.99 -4.69
CA LEU A 166 0.96 -2.98 -3.62
C LEU A 166 1.18 -1.76 -2.72
N ILE A 167 0.12 -1.03 -2.44
CA ILE A 167 0.09 0.08 -1.48
C ILE A 167 -0.84 -0.31 -0.34
N ALA A 168 -0.37 -0.23 0.90
CA ALA A 168 -1.16 -0.54 2.09
C ALA A 168 -1.08 0.62 3.10
N ASP A 169 -2.22 1.26 3.36
CA ASP A 169 -2.33 2.38 4.29
C ASP A 169 -2.77 1.85 5.66
N GLU A 170 -1.85 1.86 6.63
CA GLU A 170 -2.04 1.35 8.00
C GLU A 170 -2.67 -0.06 8.05
N PRO A 171 -2.09 -1.08 7.37
CA PRO A 171 -2.73 -2.38 7.21
C PRO A 171 -2.84 -3.20 8.50
N THR A 172 -2.22 -2.75 9.58
CA THR A 172 -2.20 -3.41 10.89
C THR A 172 -2.96 -2.61 11.96
N ALA A 173 -3.63 -1.53 11.57
CA ALA A 173 -4.42 -0.74 12.50
C ALA A 173 -5.54 -1.58 13.14
N ASN A 174 -5.70 -1.45 14.45
CA ASN A 174 -6.71 -2.16 15.26
C ASN A 174 -6.52 -3.70 15.32
N LEU A 175 -5.33 -4.21 15.01
CA LEU A 175 -4.96 -5.61 15.21
C LEU A 175 -4.04 -5.74 16.43
N ASP A 176 -4.08 -6.89 17.09
CA ASP A 176 -3.14 -7.25 18.13
C ASP A 176 -1.70 -7.37 17.58
N PRO A 177 -0.66 -7.31 18.42
CA PRO A 177 0.73 -7.31 17.98
C PRO A 177 1.11 -8.55 17.14
N ASP A 178 0.64 -9.73 17.52
CA ASP A 178 0.99 -10.98 16.84
C ASP A 178 0.32 -11.05 15.46
N THR A 179 -0.97 -10.78 15.38
CA THR A 179 -1.70 -10.67 14.10
C THR A 179 -1.11 -9.57 13.22
N SER A 180 -0.72 -8.44 13.80
CA SER A 180 -0.06 -7.34 13.07
C SER A 180 1.23 -7.81 12.41
N TRP A 181 2.04 -8.59 13.14
CA TRP A 181 3.27 -9.13 12.60
C TRP A 181 3.01 -10.16 11.49
N GLU A 182 2.04 -11.05 11.64
CA GLU A 182 1.64 -12.01 10.58
C GLU A 182 1.26 -11.30 9.27
N ILE A 183 0.55 -10.16 9.36
CA ILE A 183 0.19 -9.35 8.18
C ILE A 183 1.46 -8.78 7.52
N ILE A 184 2.41 -8.27 8.29
CA ILE A 184 3.67 -7.75 7.73
C ILE A 184 4.51 -8.88 7.13
N GLU A 185 4.62 -10.04 7.77
CA GLU A 185 5.29 -11.22 7.19
C GLU A 185 4.65 -11.65 5.87
N LEU A 186 3.32 -11.61 5.77
CA LEU A 186 2.62 -11.88 4.52
C LEU A 186 3.03 -10.87 3.44
N LEU A 187 3.08 -9.56 3.76
CA LEU A 187 3.50 -8.52 2.82
C LEU A 187 4.96 -8.66 2.41
N LEU A 188 5.86 -9.04 3.33
CA LEU A 188 7.26 -9.36 3.02
C LEU A 188 7.38 -10.56 2.07
N ARG A 189 6.62 -11.63 2.30
CA ARG A 189 6.58 -12.80 1.40
C ARG A 189 6.05 -12.44 0.00
N ILE A 190 5.11 -11.50 -0.09
CA ILE A 190 4.60 -10.98 -1.37
C ILE A 190 5.69 -10.19 -2.08
N ASN A 191 6.44 -9.37 -1.36
CA ASN A 191 7.56 -8.61 -1.90
C ASN A 191 8.67 -9.52 -2.43
N LEU A 192 9.05 -10.56 -1.68
CA LEU A 192 10.05 -11.55 -2.12
C LEU A 192 9.68 -12.24 -3.44
N ARG A 193 8.41 -12.22 -3.85
CA ARG A 193 7.94 -12.70 -5.16
C ARG A 193 8.02 -11.66 -6.27
N GLY A 194 8.61 -10.48 -5.98
CA GLY A 194 8.86 -9.42 -6.95
C GLY A 194 7.83 -8.29 -6.96
N THR A 195 6.78 -8.33 -6.13
CA THR A 195 5.84 -7.21 -6.00
C THR A 195 6.51 -6.08 -5.20
N THR A 196 6.51 -4.86 -5.73
CA THR A 196 6.91 -3.67 -4.97
C THR A 196 5.86 -3.38 -3.91
N VAL A 197 6.26 -3.16 -2.67
CA VAL A 197 5.33 -2.96 -1.55
C VAL A 197 5.62 -1.64 -0.85
N ILE A 198 4.60 -0.79 -0.68
CA ILE A 198 4.69 0.45 0.09
C ILE A 198 3.64 0.39 1.20
N VAL A 199 4.10 0.43 2.45
CA VAL A 199 3.25 0.32 3.65
C VAL A 199 3.36 1.59 4.46
N SER A 200 2.24 2.25 4.76
CA SER A 200 2.25 3.26 5.81
C SER A 200 2.05 2.61 7.17
N THR A 201 2.78 3.07 8.16
CA THR A 201 2.57 2.68 9.56
C THR A 201 3.17 3.71 10.52
N HIS A 202 2.64 3.76 11.73
CA HIS A 202 3.24 4.46 12.86
C HIS A 202 3.77 3.47 13.92
N ASN A 203 3.67 2.16 13.67
CA ASN A 203 4.10 1.13 14.60
C ASN A 203 5.62 0.89 14.50
N ARG A 204 6.35 1.42 15.50
CA ARG A 204 7.80 1.31 15.61
C ARG A 204 8.29 -0.14 15.63
N THR A 205 7.68 -0.98 16.47
CA THR A 205 8.11 -2.37 16.67
C THR A 205 8.09 -3.15 15.35
N ILE A 206 7.08 -2.91 14.51
CA ILE A 206 6.98 -3.53 13.18
C ILE A 206 8.13 -3.07 12.27
N VAL A 207 8.39 -1.76 12.23
CA VAL A 207 9.44 -1.18 11.37
C VAL A 207 10.81 -1.69 11.77
N ASP A 208 11.13 -1.67 13.09
CA ASP A 208 12.41 -2.12 13.64
C ASP A 208 12.63 -3.62 13.36
N ARG A 209 11.59 -4.44 13.54
CA ARG A 209 11.67 -5.89 13.32
C ARG A 209 11.80 -6.26 11.84
N ALA A 210 11.15 -5.53 10.95
CA ALA A 210 11.16 -5.84 9.51
C ALA A 210 12.45 -5.41 8.81
N CYS A 211 13.17 -4.41 9.31
CA CYS A 211 14.46 -3.91 8.79
C CYS A 211 14.46 -3.66 7.28
N GLN A 212 13.43 -2.99 6.75
CA GLN A 212 13.32 -2.60 5.36
C GLN A 212 13.65 -1.11 5.17
N ARG A 213 13.55 -0.59 3.93
CA ARG A 213 13.69 0.85 3.66
C ARG A 213 12.61 1.64 4.40
N VAL A 214 13.01 2.72 5.05
CA VAL A 214 12.10 3.58 5.84
C VAL A 214 12.19 5.01 5.34
N VAL A 215 11.04 5.53 4.89
CA VAL A 215 10.86 6.92 4.49
C VAL A 215 10.02 7.61 5.56
N ALA A 216 10.59 8.59 6.24
CA ALA A 216 9.91 9.36 7.27
C ALA A 216 9.32 10.64 6.69
N ILE A 217 8.05 10.88 6.98
CA ILE A 217 7.36 12.12 6.61
C ILE A 217 6.87 12.84 7.87
N ASP A 218 7.15 14.13 7.94
CA ASP A 218 6.63 15.03 8.97
C ASP A 218 6.14 16.32 8.34
N ARG A 219 4.96 16.79 8.75
CA ARG A 219 4.32 18.03 8.27
C ARG A 219 4.38 18.19 6.75
N GLY A 220 4.15 17.08 6.04
CA GLY A 220 4.13 17.05 4.58
C GLY A 220 5.49 17.06 3.90
N GLN A 221 6.60 16.90 4.62
CA GLN A 221 7.96 16.84 4.07
C GLN A 221 8.64 15.51 4.41
N ILE A 222 9.43 14.98 3.48
CA ILE A 222 10.30 13.84 3.80
C ILE A 222 11.49 14.38 4.61
N ILE A 223 11.66 13.85 5.82
CA ILE A 223 12.70 14.24 6.75
C ILE A 223 13.83 13.21 6.85
N SER A 224 13.56 11.97 6.43
CA SER A 224 14.55 10.89 6.44
C SER A 224 14.19 9.85 5.37
N ASP A 225 15.18 9.22 4.76
CA ASP A 225 15.05 8.11 3.82
C ASP A 225 16.23 7.17 4.00
N VAL A 226 16.02 6.06 4.70
CA VAL A 226 17.05 5.10 5.08
C VAL A 226 16.83 3.80 4.34
N PRO A 227 17.77 3.34 3.49
CA PRO A 227 17.61 2.15 2.65
C PRO A 227 17.37 0.85 3.43
N ARG A 228 17.87 0.79 4.65
CA ARG A 228 17.71 -0.35 5.56
C ARG A 228 17.85 0.13 7.00
N GLY A 229 16.78 0.07 7.79
CA GLY A 229 16.86 0.64 9.14
C GLY A 229 15.61 0.38 9.96
N GLY A 230 15.69 0.83 11.20
CA GLY A 230 14.60 0.91 12.15
C GLY A 230 13.82 2.23 12.04
N TYR A 231 12.97 2.45 13.01
CA TYR A 231 12.17 3.68 13.09
C TYR A 231 13.09 4.91 13.27
N PRO A 232 12.92 6.01 12.51
CA PRO A 232 13.83 7.14 12.51
C PRO A 232 13.86 7.88 13.85
N ILE A 233 15.08 8.12 14.39
CA ILE A 233 15.30 8.83 15.65
C ILE A 233 14.77 10.27 15.59
N GLU A 234 14.76 10.88 14.43
CA GLU A 234 14.19 12.22 14.19
C GLU A 234 12.72 12.28 14.60
N LEU A 235 11.94 11.26 14.23
CA LEU A 235 10.53 11.16 14.62
C LEU A 235 10.37 10.89 16.13
N GLU A 236 11.25 10.13 16.74
CA GLU A 236 11.22 9.90 18.19
C GLU A 236 11.41 11.19 18.99
N ARG A 237 12.32 12.04 18.54
CA ARG A 237 12.59 13.35 19.18
C ARG A 237 11.43 14.32 19.01
N LEU A 238 10.74 14.28 17.86
CA LEU A 238 9.60 15.15 17.60
C LEU A 238 8.32 14.67 18.29
N TYR A 239 8.16 13.36 18.47
CA TYR A 239 6.94 12.73 19.00
C TYR A 239 7.25 11.63 20.01
N PRO A 240 7.77 11.97 21.20
CA PRO A 240 8.19 10.98 22.21
C PRO A 240 7.05 10.08 22.71
N SER A 241 5.80 10.51 22.61
CA SER A 241 4.60 9.74 23.00
C SER A 241 4.17 8.64 22.00
N VAL A 242 4.79 8.56 20.83
CA VAL A 242 4.52 7.51 19.83
C VAL A 242 5.47 6.29 20.02
N ALA A 243 6.39 6.39 20.96
CA ALA A 243 7.44 5.39 21.24
C ALA A 243 7.06 4.36 22.34
N LEU A 244 5.78 4.34 22.80
CA LEU A 244 5.28 3.40 23.82
C LEU A 244 4.25 2.44 23.24
#